data_862b0bde7cceab6733a1193700e16855
#
_entry.id   862b0bde7cceab6733a1193700e16855
#
_cell.length_a   1.000
_cell.length_b   1.000
_cell.length_c   1.000
_cell.angle_alpha   90.00
_cell.angle_beta   90.00
_cell.angle_gamma   90.00
#
_symmetry.space_group_name_H-M   'P 1'
#
loop_
_entity.id
_entity.type
_entity.pdbx_description
1 polymer ?
#
loop_
_entity_poly.entity_id
_entity_poly.type
_entity_poly.pdbx_seq_one_letter_code
_entity_poly.pdbx_strand_id
1 'polypeptide(L)'
;MTQNTLNELHKTAERYKKHGITLSQLVSIAENVPEGITEMAAIIGIRMSLAREYGETEYFTLDDVSEVTGETTAEVQNRINAMGIDTMQITSLIPGLFS
;
A
#
# COMPACT_ATOMS: atom_id res chain seq x y z
N MET A 1 6.70 -14.86 -8.07
CA MET A 1 6.22 -14.29 -6.78
C MET A 1 6.88 -15.04 -5.63
N THR A 2 7.43 -14.32 -4.67
CA THR A 2 8.08 -14.95 -3.51
C THR A 2 7.05 -15.42 -2.49
N GLN A 3 7.47 -16.30 -1.57
CA GLN A 3 6.61 -16.78 -0.49
C GLN A 3 6.20 -15.63 0.44
N ASN A 4 7.11 -14.69 0.70
CA ASN A 4 6.80 -13.52 1.52
C ASN A 4 5.71 -12.66 0.87
N THR A 5 5.82 -12.44 -0.44
CA THR A 5 4.81 -11.71 -1.20
C THR A 5 3.45 -12.40 -1.09
N LEU A 6 3.43 -13.71 -1.28
CA LEU A 6 2.20 -14.48 -1.20
C LEU A 6 1.59 -14.42 0.21
N ASN A 7 2.43 -14.50 1.25
CA ASN A 7 1.97 -14.39 2.63
C ASN A 7 1.33 -13.02 2.90
N GLU A 8 1.91 -11.95 2.37
CA GLU A 8 1.35 -10.61 2.53
C GLU A 8 0.00 -10.48 1.81
N LEU A 9 -0.12 -11.08 0.63
CA LEU A 9 -1.39 -11.10 -0.09
C LEU A 9 -2.46 -11.90 0.66
N HIS A 10 -2.07 -13.00 1.30
CA HIS A 10 -2.98 -13.77 2.17
C HIS A 10 -3.51 -12.93 3.32
N LYS A 11 -2.63 -12.22 4.00
CA LYS A 11 -3.02 -11.33 5.10
C LYS A 11 -3.98 -10.24 4.63
N THR A 12 -3.70 -9.67 3.47
CA THR A 12 -4.54 -8.63 2.88
C THR A 12 -5.91 -9.19 2.51
N ALA A 13 -5.95 -10.37 1.91
CA ALA A 13 -7.20 -11.03 1.55
C ALA A 13 -8.06 -11.30 2.80
N GLU A 14 -7.44 -11.79 3.88
CA GLU A 14 -8.15 -12.03 5.14
C GLU A 14 -8.71 -10.73 5.72
N ARG A 15 -7.92 -9.66 5.70
CA ARG A 15 -8.34 -8.36 6.22
C ARG A 15 -9.57 -7.81 5.49
N TYR A 16 -9.61 -7.97 4.18
CA TYR A 16 -10.67 -7.41 3.33
C TYR A 16 -11.69 -8.44 2.87
N LYS A 17 -11.67 -9.62 3.45
CA LYS A 17 -12.59 -10.72 3.11
C LYS A 17 -14.05 -10.30 3.25
N LYS A 18 -14.37 -9.51 4.28
CA LYS A 18 -15.72 -9.02 4.52
C LYS A 18 -16.25 -8.13 3.39
N HIS A 19 -15.36 -7.61 2.56
CA HIS A 19 -15.69 -6.78 1.41
C HIS A 19 -15.70 -7.57 0.10
N GLY A 20 -15.57 -8.89 0.18
CA GLY A 20 -15.60 -9.74 -0.99
C GLY A 20 -14.26 -9.87 -1.73
N ILE A 21 -13.17 -9.42 -1.12
CA ILE A 21 -11.84 -9.51 -1.71
C ILE A 21 -11.30 -10.93 -1.52
N THR A 22 -10.79 -11.53 -2.60
CA THR A 22 -10.23 -12.87 -2.57
C THR A 22 -8.73 -12.84 -2.86
N LEU A 23 -8.03 -13.86 -2.40
CA LEU A 23 -6.60 -14.01 -2.69
C LEU A 23 -6.35 -14.06 -4.21
N SER A 24 -7.21 -14.75 -4.94
CA SER A 24 -7.08 -14.88 -6.40
C SER A 24 -7.07 -13.52 -7.09
N GLN A 25 -7.96 -12.62 -6.67
CA GLN A 25 -8.01 -11.26 -7.21
C GLN A 25 -6.71 -10.50 -6.93
N LEU A 26 -6.19 -10.60 -5.70
CA LEU A 26 -4.97 -9.90 -5.31
C LEU A 26 -3.75 -10.44 -6.04
N VAL A 27 -3.66 -11.76 -6.19
CA VAL A 27 -2.58 -12.39 -6.94
C VAL A 27 -2.60 -11.93 -8.40
N SER A 28 -3.77 -11.89 -9.01
CA SER A 28 -3.92 -11.42 -10.39
C SER A 28 -3.42 -9.99 -10.56
N ILE A 29 -3.77 -9.11 -9.63
CA ILE A 29 -3.31 -7.71 -9.67
C ILE A 29 -1.79 -7.65 -9.53
N ALA A 30 -1.24 -8.37 -8.54
CA ALA A 30 0.19 -8.36 -8.26
C ALA A 30 1.02 -8.92 -9.42
N GLU A 31 0.49 -9.88 -10.17
CA GLU A 31 1.18 -10.46 -11.31
C GLU A 31 1.14 -9.60 -12.57
N ASN A 32 0.24 -8.63 -12.63
CA ASN A 32 0.03 -7.79 -13.80
C ASN A 32 0.50 -6.35 -13.63
N VAL A 33 1.39 -6.10 -12.67
CA VAL A 33 1.95 -4.76 -12.48
C VAL A 33 2.94 -4.42 -13.59
N PRO A 34 3.07 -3.13 -13.94
CA PRO A 34 4.02 -2.69 -14.95
C PRO A 34 5.47 -3.02 -14.56
N GLU A 35 6.31 -3.17 -15.58
CA GLU A 35 7.74 -3.34 -15.39
C GLU A 35 8.31 -2.17 -14.61
N GLY A 36 9.26 -2.45 -13.71
CA GLY A 36 9.84 -1.43 -12.86
C GLY A 36 9.16 -1.27 -11.51
N ILE A 37 8.02 -1.91 -11.32
CA ILE A 37 7.32 -1.91 -10.02
C ILE A 37 7.71 -3.18 -9.27
N THR A 38 8.21 -3.04 -8.05
CA THR A 38 8.57 -4.19 -7.23
C THR A 38 7.32 -4.89 -6.72
N GLU A 39 7.46 -6.17 -6.36
CA GLU A 39 6.35 -6.92 -5.75
C GLU A 39 5.89 -6.26 -4.46
N MET A 40 6.81 -5.78 -3.65
CA MET A 40 6.48 -5.11 -2.40
C MET A 40 5.71 -3.80 -2.65
N ALA A 41 6.14 -3.01 -3.63
CA ALA A 41 5.44 -1.79 -4.00
C ALA A 41 4.02 -2.10 -4.46
N ALA A 42 3.84 -3.18 -5.23
CA ALA A 42 2.53 -3.60 -5.69
C ALA A 42 1.61 -3.96 -4.51
N ILE A 43 2.12 -4.72 -3.54
CA ILE A 43 1.35 -5.11 -2.36
C ILE A 43 0.94 -3.89 -1.55
N ILE A 44 1.88 -3.00 -1.29
CA ILE A 44 1.60 -1.78 -0.51
C ILE A 44 0.57 -0.93 -1.23
N GLY A 45 0.69 -0.79 -2.54
CA GLY A 45 -0.27 -0.05 -3.36
C GLY A 45 -1.66 -0.68 -3.29
N ILE A 46 -1.76 -2.01 -3.34
CA ILE A 46 -3.02 -2.73 -3.20
C ILE A 46 -3.63 -2.43 -1.83
N ARG A 47 -2.86 -2.55 -0.76
CA ARG A 47 -3.33 -2.29 0.60
C ARG A 47 -3.84 -0.86 0.75
N MET A 48 -3.11 0.10 0.22
CA MET A 48 -3.51 1.51 0.25
C MET A 48 -4.82 1.74 -0.49
N SER A 49 -4.95 1.14 -1.67
CA SER A 49 -6.16 1.27 -2.48
C SER A 49 -7.38 0.66 -1.79
N LEU A 50 -7.22 -0.51 -1.17
CA LEU A 50 -8.30 -1.17 -0.46
C LEU A 50 -8.71 -0.41 0.79
N ALA A 51 -7.74 0.09 1.55
CA ALA A 51 -8.02 0.89 2.75
C ALA A 51 -8.83 2.13 2.38
N ARG A 52 -8.46 2.79 1.30
CA ARG A 52 -9.15 3.96 0.79
C ARG A 52 -10.56 3.62 0.31
N GLU A 53 -10.69 2.55 -0.48
CA GLU A 53 -11.96 2.15 -1.08
C GLU A 53 -12.99 1.78 -0.03
N TYR A 54 -12.56 1.08 1.02
CA TYR A 54 -13.48 0.56 2.04
C TYR A 54 -13.45 1.33 3.35
N GLY A 55 -12.73 2.45 3.39
CA GLY A 55 -12.67 3.28 4.58
C GLY A 55 -12.01 2.61 5.78
N GLU A 56 -11.14 1.64 5.53
CA GLU A 56 -10.41 0.94 6.58
C GLU A 56 -9.18 1.74 6.99
N THR A 57 -8.85 1.73 8.28
CA THR A 57 -7.65 2.37 8.77
C THR A 57 -6.50 1.37 8.76
N GLU A 58 -5.47 1.65 7.98
CA GLU A 58 -4.22 0.89 7.98
C GLU A 58 -3.07 1.85 8.20
N TYR A 59 -2.02 1.36 8.86
CA TYR A 59 -0.84 2.16 9.13
C TYR A 59 0.28 1.74 8.18
N PHE A 60 0.94 2.73 7.60
CA PHE A 60 2.06 2.52 6.70
C PHE A 60 3.28 3.26 7.23
N THR A 61 4.46 2.67 7.03
CA THR A 61 5.72 3.27 7.46
C THR A 61 6.26 4.20 6.38
N LEU A 62 7.26 5.00 6.72
CA LEU A 62 7.98 5.80 5.72
C LEU A 62 8.58 4.91 4.66
N ASP A 63 9.09 3.73 5.05
CA ASP A 63 9.65 2.78 4.10
C ASP A 63 8.59 2.28 3.12
N ASP A 64 7.38 2.00 3.61
CA ASP A 64 6.26 1.58 2.77
C ASP A 64 5.94 2.63 1.71
N VAL A 65 5.81 3.88 2.13
CA VAL A 65 5.50 4.99 1.22
C VAL A 65 6.64 5.22 0.24
N SER A 66 7.88 5.15 0.72
CA SER A 66 9.07 5.27 -0.12
C SER A 66 9.08 4.21 -1.21
N GLU A 67 8.75 2.97 -0.87
CA GLU A 67 8.72 1.85 -1.82
C GLU A 67 7.70 2.10 -2.93
N VAL A 68 6.53 2.59 -2.58
CA VAL A 68 5.44 2.82 -3.55
C VAL A 68 5.72 4.02 -4.44
N THR A 69 6.25 5.10 -3.87
CA THR A 69 6.45 6.35 -4.61
C THR A 69 7.77 6.40 -5.37
N GLY A 70 8.73 5.56 -4.99
CA GLY A 70 10.09 5.63 -5.54
C GLY A 70 10.91 6.78 -4.96
N GLU A 71 10.38 7.50 -3.99
CA GLU A 71 11.11 8.59 -3.32
C GLU A 71 11.90 8.04 -2.14
N THR A 72 12.91 8.79 -1.69
CA THR A 72 13.65 8.42 -0.48
C THR A 72 12.78 8.65 0.76
N THR A 73 13.11 7.97 1.86
CA THR A 73 12.37 8.18 3.11
C THR A 73 12.48 9.63 3.58
N ALA A 74 13.61 10.29 3.34
CA ALA A 74 13.80 11.70 3.68
C ALA A 74 12.84 12.60 2.89
N GLU A 75 12.67 12.34 1.60
CA GLU A 75 11.73 13.09 0.76
C GLU A 75 10.30 12.89 1.20
N VAL A 76 9.93 11.65 1.53
CA VAL A 76 8.59 11.34 2.05
C VAL A 76 8.35 12.05 3.38
N GLN A 77 9.34 12.01 4.28
CA GLN A 77 9.24 12.67 5.59
C GLN A 77 9.06 14.18 5.43
N ASN A 78 9.81 14.79 4.53
CA ASN A 78 9.69 16.23 4.28
C ASN A 78 8.30 16.59 3.75
N ARG A 79 7.75 15.77 2.88
CA ARG A 79 6.40 15.99 2.34
C ARG A 79 5.35 15.88 3.46
N ILE A 80 5.46 14.86 4.30
CA ILE A 80 4.53 14.64 5.42
C ILE A 80 4.62 15.80 6.41
N ASN A 81 5.83 16.25 6.72
CA ASN A 81 6.04 17.38 7.63
C ASN A 81 5.42 18.66 7.06
N ALA A 82 5.57 18.89 5.76
CA ALA A 82 4.99 20.06 5.10
C ALA A 82 3.46 20.02 5.13
N MET A 83 2.86 18.85 5.18
CA MET A 83 1.41 18.66 5.27
C MET A 83 0.90 18.71 6.71
N GLY A 84 1.79 18.70 7.70
CA GLY A 84 1.41 18.71 9.11
C GLY A 84 0.77 17.42 9.60
N ILE A 85 1.17 16.29 9.03
CA ILE A 85 0.54 14.99 9.26
C ILE A 85 1.41 14.08 10.08
N ASP A 86 0.80 13.30 10.98
CA ASP A 86 1.48 12.22 11.69
C ASP A 86 1.72 11.06 10.73
N THR A 87 2.97 10.58 10.65
CA THR A 87 3.36 9.48 9.77
C THR A 87 2.57 8.19 10.04
N MET A 88 2.11 7.99 11.25
CA MET A 88 1.36 6.79 11.62
C MET A 88 -0.11 6.83 11.19
N GLN A 89 -0.56 7.93 10.63
CA GLN A 89 -1.96 8.12 10.25
C GLN A 89 -2.12 8.57 8.80
N ILE A 90 -1.24 8.13 7.92
CA ILE A 90 -1.25 8.56 6.53
C ILE A 90 -2.32 7.90 5.67
N THR A 91 -2.99 6.86 6.17
CA THR A 91 -3.98 6.11 5.39
C THR A 91 -5.05 7.03 4.80
N SER A 92 -5.58 7.93 5.59
CA SER A 92 -6.62 8.86 5.14
C SER A 92 -6.10 9.90 4.16
N LEU A 93 -4.77 10.04 4.04
CA LEU A 93 -4.11 11.09 3.26
C LEU A 93 -3.49 10.57 1.97
N ILE A 94 -3.39 9.26 1.85
CA ILE A 94 -2.83 8.63 0.66
C ILE A 94 -3.45 9.15 -0.63
N PRO A 95 -4.76 9.37 -0.71
CA PRO A 95 -5.33 9.95 -1.93
C PRO A 95 -4.66 11.26 -2.36
N GLY A 96 -4.26 12.10 -1.39
CA GLY A 96 -3.57 13.34 -1.68
C GLY A 96 -2.12 13.14 -2.08
N LEU A 97 -1.48 12.09 -1.56
CA LEU A 97 -0.08 11.77 -1.87
C LEU A 97 0.09 11.20 -3.27
N PHE A 98 -0.91 10.46 -3.74
CA PHE A 98 -0.82 9.72 -5.00
C PHE A 98 -1.76 10.25 -6.09
N SER A 99 -2.42 11.32 -5.83
CA SER A 99 -3.32 11.94 -6.83
C SER A 99 -2.58 12.79 -7.85
#